data_648bb9f338c2ed66a0b52071b23c3d29
#
_entry.id   648bb9f338c2ed66a0b52071b23c3d29
#
_cell.length_a   1.000
_cell.length_b   1.000
_cell.length_c   1.000
_cell.angle_alpha   90.00
_cell.angle_beta   90.00
_cell.angle_gamma   90.00
#
_symmetry.space_group_name_H-M   'P 1'
#
loop_
_entity.id
_entity.type
_entity.pdbx_description
1 polymer ?
#
loop_
_entity_poly.entity_id
_entity_poly.type
_entity_poly.pdbx_seq_one_letter_code
_entity_poly.pdbx_strand_id
1 'polypeptide(L)'
;TVTVQKHMVDSLDIEPKDASVIQGDSLQYSYTMEGTEEAKNAGVTWSVARVDATGLKAGTTINGSGLLTADRYEPTGTLVLQVTCTSVADPGMSASTKVSVLPYTNIDGKYDATLIARNLTTYDFTEGSTEKIGYKALIECLPSWADYRNGYPQIEWSVVDDYANNYKITGLTDSDGRQFQAELECGNMTDTVVRVRAVIALSADIKITR
;
A
#
# COMPACT_ATOMS: atom_id res chain seq x y z
N THR A 1 13.88 -33.27 48.45
CA THR A 1 12.96 -33.47 47.32
C THR A 1 13.59 -32.76 46.11
N VAL A 2 14.01 -33.52 45.11
CA VAL A 2 14.49 -32.99 43.84
C VAL A 2 13.25 -32.85 42.95
N THR A 3 12.84 -31.62 42.64
CA THR A 3 11.78 -31.39 41.66
C THR A 3 12.42 -31.38 40.30
N VAL A 4 12.18 -32.43 39.51
CA VAL A 4 12.55 -32.44 38.10
C VAL A 4 11.49 -31.65 37.35
N GLN A 5 11.85 -30.47 36.86
CA GLN A 5 10.99 -29.72 35.95
C GLN A 5 10.98 -30.46 34.60
N LYS A 6 9.84 -30.98 34.20
CA LYS A 6 9.66 -31.62 32.92
C LYS A 6 9.66 -30.53 31.82
N HIS A 7 10.60 -30.60 30.92
CA HIS A 7 10.50 -29.79 29.70
C HIS A 7 9.22 -30.21 28.95
N MET A 8 8.37 -29.25 28.66
CA MET A 8 7.09 -29.52 27.96
C MET A 8 7.27 -29.44 26.43
N VAL A 9 8.25 -28.66 25.98
CA VAL A 9 8.57 -28.49 24.57
C VAL A 9 10.04 -28.88 24.34
N ASP A 10 10.27 -29.80 23.44
CA ASP A 10 11.61 -30.27 23.09
C ASP A 10 12.22 -29.41 21.93
N SER A 11 11.40 -29.05 20.97
CA SER A 11 11.76 -28.13 19.88
C SER A 11 10.57 -27.34 19.37
N LEU A 12 10.84 -26.16 18.86
CA LEU A 12 9.88 -25.29 18.18
C LEU A 12 10.56 -24.70 16.95
N ASP A 13 9.94 -24.79 15.80
CA ASP A 13 10.44 -24.21 14.56
C ASP A 13 9.33 -23.45 13.82
N ILE A 14 9.72 -22.50 12.96
CA ILE A 14 8.85 -21.59 12.22
C ILE A 14 9.16 -21.62 10.73
N GLU A 15 8.12 -21.67 9.91
CA GLU A 15 8.24 -21.58 8.44
C GLU A 15 7.21 -20.59 7.87
N PRO A 16 7.53 -19.88 6.76
CA PRO A 16 8.78 -19.92 6.01
C PRO A 16 9.90 -19.13 6.72
N LYS A 17 11.17 -19.49 6.44
CA LYS A 17 12.35 -18.74 6.93
C LYS A 17 12.77 -17.67 5.92
N ASP A 18 13.23 -16.54 6.44
CA ASP A 18 13.79 -15.43 5.67
C ASP A 18 12.97 -15.06 4.42
N ALA A 19 11.67 -15.07 4.59
CA ALA A 19 10.70 -14.82 3.53
C ALA A 19 10.56 -13.33 3.21
N SER A 20 9.76 -13.04 2.19
CA SER A 20 9.43 -11.67 1.80
C SER A 20 7.93 -11.47 1.76
N VAL A 21 7.48 -10.30 2.16
CA VAL A 21 6.10 -9.83 2.03
C VAL A 21 6.08 -8.49 1.30
N ILE A 22 5.11 -8.29 0.41
CA ILE A 22 4.92 -7.01 -0.26
C ILE A 22 4.11 -6.08 0.66
N GLN A 23 4.42 -4.79 0.67
CA GLN A 23 3.61 -3.78 1.35
C GLN A 23 2.12 -3.92 0.99
N GLY A 24 1.24 -3.98 2.00
CA GLY A 24 -0.20 -4.19 1.83
C GLY A 24 -0.63 -5.65 1.66
N ASP A 25 0.31 -6.58 1.56
CA ASP A 25 0.03 -8.01 1.42
C ASP A 25 0.18 -8.77 2.74
N SER A 26 -0.15 -10.05 2.68
CA SER A 26 -0.08 -10.96 3.82
C SER A 26 0.76 -12.19 3.49
N LEU A 27 1.40 -12.74 4.51
CA LEU A 27 2.22 -13.95 4.43
C LEU A 27 1.82 -14.89 5.57
N GLN A 28 1.48 -16.13 5.23
CA GLN A 28 1.13 -17.15 6.21
C GLN A 28 2.36 -17.82 6.77
N TYR A 29 2.46 -17.83 8.09
CA TYR A 29 3.42 -18.60 8.87
C TYR A 29 2.78 -19.86 9.47
N SER A 30 3.59 -20.89 9.61
CA SER A 30 3.28 -22.10 10.33
C SER A 30 4.40 -22.42 11.32
N TYR A 31 4.13 -23.30 12.26
CA TYR A 31 5.14 -23.80 13.19
C TYR A 31 5.08 -25.31 13.29
N THR A 32 6.21 -25.92 13.68
CA THR A 32 6.29 -27.30 14.12
C THR A 32 6.77 -27.32 15.56
N MET A 33 6.17 -28.16 16.38
CA MET A 33 6.51 -28.32 17.80
C MET A 33 6.64 -29.78 18.17
N GLU A 34 7.76 -30.14 18.75
CA GLU A 34 7.98 -31.43 19.39
C GLU A 34 7.90 -31.26 20.92
N GLY A 35 7.35 -32.25 21.58
CA GLY A 35 7.15 -32.20 23.03
C GLY A 35 5.92 -33.00 23.48
N THR A 36 5.38 -32.66 24.65
CA THR A 36 4.20 -33.33 25.19
C THR A 36 2.93 -32.96 24.41
N GLU A 37 1.94 -33.86 24.41
CA GLU A 37 0.65 -33.59 23.76
C GLU A 37 -0.07 -32.36 24.38
N GLU A 38 0.13 -32.13 25.67
CA GLU A 38 -0.41 -30.93 26.34
C GLU A 38 0.19 -29.64 25.75
N ALA A 39 1.51 -29.63 25.49
CA ALA A 39 2.20 -28.49 24.87
C ALA A 39 1.71 -28.27 23.43
N LYS A 40 1.62 -29.34 22.64
CA LYS A 40 1.12 -29.27 21.25
C LYS A 40 -0.31 -28.74 21.18
N ASN A 41 -1.18 -29.19 22.09
CA ASN A 41 -2.57 -28.74 22.15
C ASN A 41 -2.72 -27.29 22.64
N ALA A 42 -1.82 -26.82 23.50
CA ALA A 42 -1.82 -25.43 23.95
C ALA A 42 -1.42 -24.45 22.83
N GLY A 43 -0.60 -24.90 21.86
CA GLY A 43 -0.20 -24.13 20.71
C GLY A 43 0.80 -23.02 21.01
N VAL A 44 0.80 -21.98 20.16
CA VAL A 44 1.73 -20.85 20.23
C VAL A 44 1.01 -19.51 20.20
N THR A 45 1.69 -18.49 20.68
CA THR A 45 1.36 -17.09 20.43
C THR A 45 2.30 -16.52 19.38
N TRP A 46 1.82 -15.56 18.60
CA TRP A 46 2.56 -14.90 17.54
C TRP A 46 2.83 -13.45 17.88
N SER A 47 4.00 -12.96 17.49
CA SER A 47 4.34 -11.54 17.55
C SER A 47 5.18 -11.13 16.37
N VAL A 48 5.11 -9.84 16.01
CA VAL A 48 5.94 -9.21 14.99
C VAL A 48 6.54 -7.93 15.54
N ALA A 49 7.79 -7.66 15.20
CA ALA A 49 8.50 -6.44 15.58
C ALA A 49 9.47 -6.03 14.46
N ARG A 50 9.90 -4.77 14.47
CA ARG A 50 11.00 -4.34 13.61
C ARG A 50 12.34 -4.72 14.23
N VAL A 51 13.26 -5.15 13.38
CA VAL A 51 14.64 -5.54 13.79
C VAL A 51 15.42 -4.35 14.33
N ASP A 52 15.18 -3.15 13.80
CA ASP A 52 15.82 -1.90 14.22
C ASP A 52 15.19 -1.27 15.49
N ALA A 53 14.27 -1.96 16.13
CA ALA A 53 13.51 -1.52 17.30
C ALA A 53 12.69 -0.23 17.08
N THR A 54 12.50 0.21 15.84
CA THR A 54 11.54 1.28 15.53
C THR A 54 10.12 0.72 15.58
N GLY A 55 9.12 1.59 15.76
CA GLY A 55 7.72 1.16 15.81
C GLY A 55 7.22 0.62 14.47
N LEU A 56 6.38 -0.39 14.51
CA LEU A 56 5.63 -0.88 13.36
C LEU A 56 4.61 0.18 12.90
N LYS A 57 4.28 0.18 11.62
CA LYS A 57 3.06 0.85 11.16
C LYS A 57 1.82 0.14 11.70
N ALA A 58 0.76 0.90 11.96
CA ALA A 58 -0.42 0.39 12.67
C ALA A 58 -1.12 -0.80 11.98
N GLY A 59 -1.00 -0.90 10.66
CA GLY A 59 -1.55 -2.01 9.88
C GLY A 59 -0.63 -3.23 9.78
N THR A 60 0.63 -3.14 10.27
CA THR A 60 1.52 -4.31 10.33
C THR A 60 1.21 -5.13 11.56
N THR A 61 0.60 -6.30 11.36
CA THR A 61 0.12 -7.17 12.42
C THR A 61 0.35 -8.64 12.08
N ILE A 62 0.37 -9.48 13.11
CA ILE A 62 0.26 -10.93 12.94
C ILE A 62 -0.86 -11.44 13.82
N ASN A 63 -1.73 -12.29 13.28
CA ASN A 63 -2.86 -12.83 14.02
C ASN A 63 -2.51 -14.16 14.72
N GLY A 64 -3.47 -14.69 15.51
CA GLY A 64 -3.28 -15.94 16.24
C GLY A 64 -3.11 -17.19 15.36
N SER A 65 -3.42 -17.14 14.08
CA SER A 65 -3.17 -18.22 13.12
C SER A 65 -1.84 -18.08 12.37
N GLY A 66 -1.02 -17.07 12.70
CA GLY A 66 0.27 -16.85 12.06
C GLY A 66 0.20 -16.10 10.72
N LEU A 67 -0.93 -15.46 10.40
CA LEU A 67 -1.03 -14.62 9.21
C LEU A 67 -0.44 -13.23 9.52
N LEU A 68 0.75 -12.96 8.98
CA LEU A 68 1.38 -11.65 8.96
C LEU A 68 0.73 -10.80 7.87
N THR A 69 0.30 -9.59 8.22
CA THR A 69 -0.10 -8.55 7.27
C THR A 69 0.88 -7.40 7.38
N ALA A 70 1.51 -7.01 6.28
CA ALA A 70 2.36 -5.84 6.23
C ALA A 70 1.53 -4.60 5.88
N ASP A 71 1.65 -3.55 6.68
CA ASP A 71 1.04 -2.25 6.34
C ASP A 71 1.57 -1.77 4.98
N ARG A 72 0.73 -1.10 4.21
CA ARG A 72 1.11 -0.50 2.93
C ARG A 72 2.25 0.51 3.04
N TYR A 73 2.38 1.15 4.18
CA TYR A 73 3.41 2.14 4.47
C TYR A 73 4.51 1.60 5.40
N GLU A 74 4.56 0.26 5.61
CA GLU A 74 5.66 -0.33 6.35
C GLU A 74 6.97 -0.06 5.59
N PRO A 75 8.02 0.49 6.25
CA PRO A 75 9.27 0.76 5.58
C PRO A 75 9.87 -0.50 4.94
N THR A 76 10.22 -0.38 3.65
CA THR A 76 10.81 -1.48 2.88
C THR A 76 12.24 -1.77 3.29
N GLY A 77 12.69 -2.98 3.06
CA GLY A 77 14.06 -3.39 3.31
C GLY A 77 14.22 -4.89 3.44
N THR A 78 15.47 -5.34 3.38
CA THR A 78 15.83 -6.74 3.53
C THR A 78 15.86 -7.10 5.01
N LEU A 79 15.10 -8.15 5.39
CA LEU A 79 15.05 -8.72 6.74
C LEU A 79 14.77 -7.68 7.85
N VAL A 80 13.86 -6.75 7.58
CA VAL A 80 13.56 -5.60 8.49
C VAL A 80 12.52 -5.91 9.54
N LEU A 81 11.70 -6.94 9.37
CA LEU A 81 10.77 -7.44 10.38
C LEU A 81 11.28 -8.74 10.97
N GLN A 82 10.89 -9.01 12.21
CA GLN A 82 11.08 -10.29 12.88
C GLN A 82 9.73 -10.82 13.33
N VAL A 83 9.38 -12.02 12.88
CA VAL A 83 8.22 -12.77 13.35
C VAL A 83 8.70 -13.80 14.36
N THR A 84 7.98 -13.91 15.46
CA THR A 84 8.28 -14.84 16.54
C THR A 84 7.03 -15.62 16.92
N CYS A 85 7.16 -16.93 17.04
CA CYS A 85 6.19 -17.75 17.73
C CYS A 85 6.75 -18.22 19.08
N THR A 86 5.92 -18.23 20.11
CA THR A 86 6.29 -18.60 21.47
C THR A 86 5.30 -19.64 21.97
N SER A 87 5.79 -20.73 22.54
CA SER A 87 4.93 -21.77 23.11
C SER A 87 4.09 -21.21 24.26
N VAL A 88 2.80 -21.53 24.26
CA VAL A 88 1.90 -21.18 25.37
C VAL A 88 2.21 -21.99 26.62
N ALA A 89 2.56 -23.27 26.46
CA ALA A 89 2.86 -24.18 27.56
C ALA A 89 4.25 -23.97 28.17
N ASP A 90 5.20 -23.52 27.38
CA ASP A 90 6.57 -23.21 27.82
C ASP A 90 7.03 -21.87 27.20
N PRO A 91 6.74 -20.73 27.84
CA PRO A 91 7.09 -19.42 27.33
C PRO A 91 8.60 -19.16 27.18
N GLY A 92 9.45 -20.01 27.71
CA GLY A 92 10.90 -19.99 27.47
C GLY A 92 11.30 -20.50 26.09
N MET A 93 10.40 -21.24 25.42
CA MET A 93 10.61 -21.80 24.09
C MET A 93 9.96 -20.93 23.02
N SER A 94 10.79 -20.37 22.16
CA SER A 94 10.36 -19.55 21.03
C SER A 94 11.20 -19.82 19.78
N ALA A 95 10.61 -19.61 18.61
CA ALA A 95 11.31 -19.62 17.34
C ALA A 95 11.03 -18.28 16.61
N SER A 96 12.01 -17.79 15.90
CA SER A 96 11.86 -16.54 15.12
C SER A 96 12.51 -16.63 13.76
N THR A 97 11.98 -15.84 12.84
CA THR A 97 12.51 -15.67 11.49
C THR A 97 12.43 -14.19 11.10
N LYS A 98 13.25 -13.80 10.14
CA LYS A 98 13.23 -12.43 9.61
C LYS A 98 12.44 -12.35 8.32
N VAL A 99 11.91 -11.16 8.03
CA VAL A 99 11.06 -10.90 6.87
C VAL A 99 11.56 -9.66 6.15
N SER A 100 11.74 -9.79 4.85
CA SER A 100 11.97 -8.64 3.97
C SER A 100 10.64 -8.01 3.60
N VAL A 101 10.55 -6.68 3.71
CA VAL A 101 9.41 -5.93 3.20
C VAL A 101 9.77 -5.40 1.84
N LEU A 102 9.10 -5.91 0.81
CA LEU A 102 9.28 -5.48 -0.56
C LEU A 102 8.38 -4.28 -0.87
N PRO A 103 8.85 -3.37 -1.73
CA PRO A 103 8.01 -2.28 -2.16
C PRO A 103 6.78 -2.84 -2.86
N TYR A 104 5.67 -2.15 -2.63
CA TYR A 104 4.48 -2.38 -3.40
C TYR A 104 4.77 -2.13 -4.88
N THR A 105 4.70 -3.17 -5.69
CA THR A 105 4.76 -3.08 -7.14
C THR A 105 3.42 -3.50 -7.71
N ASN A 106 2.83 -2.70 -8.59
CA ASN A 106 1.58 -3.04 -9.27
C ASN A 106 1.82 -4.20 -10.25
N ILE A 107 2.07 -5.40 -9.71
CA ILE A 107 2.45 -6.56 -10.54
C ILE A 107 1.20 -7.23 -11.16
N ASP A 108 -0.01 -7.10 -10.56
CA ASP A 108 -1.16 -7.92 -10.95
C ASP A 108 -2.50 -7.16 -11.07
N GLY A 109 -2.50 -5.88 -11.37
CA GLY A 109 -3.76 -5.12 -11.45
C GLY A 109 -4.51 -4.97 -10.11
N LYS A 110 -3.89 -5.37 -9.01
CA LYS A 110 -4.44 -5.30 -7.63
C LYS A 110 -4.71 -3.87 -7.19
N TYR A 111 -4.04 -2.93 -7.82
CA TYR A 111 -4.16 -1.50 -7.56
C TYR A 111 -4.42 -0.79 -8.88
N ASP A 112 -5.67 -0.63 -9.18
CA ASP A 112 -6.13 0.05 -10.37
C ASP A 112 -6.74 1.41 -10.01
N ALA A 113 -6.67 2.33 -10.94
CA ALA A 113 -7.35 3.61 -10.85
C ALA A 113 -8.08 3.85 -12.16
N THR A 114 -9.31 4.29 -12.05
CA THR A 114 -10.12 4.68 -13.20
C THR A 114 -10.10 6.19 -13.35
N LEU A 115 -9.81 6.68 -14.55
CA LEU A 115 -9.99 8.06 -14.92
C LEU A 115 -11.37 8.24 -15.55
N ILE A 116 -12.14 9.16 -15.01
CA ILE A 116 -13.50 9.46 -15.49
C ILE A 116 -13.59 10.96 -15.78
N ALA A 117 -13.95 11.30 -17.01
CA ALA A 117 -14.30 12.68 -17.36
C ALA A 117 -15.78 12.93 -17.07
N ARG A 118 -16.07 14.02 -16.35
CA ARG A 118 -17.42 14.44 -16.00
C ARG A 118 -17.62 15.93 -16.31
N ASN A 119 -18.86 16.34 -16.38
CA ASN A 119 -19.27 17.75 -16.43
C ASN A 119 -18.54 18.55 -17.51
N LEU A 120 -18.48 18.00 -18.72
CA LEU A 120 -17.97 18.75 -19.86
C LEU A 120 -18.87 19.99 -20.08
N THR A 121 -18.31 21.17 -19.95
CA THR A 121 -18.98 22.43 -20.17
C THR A 121 -18.23 23.25 -21.21
N THR A 122 -18.95 24.07 -21.93
CA THR A 122 -18.38 25.07 -22.85
C THR A 122 -18.38 26.44 -22.18
N TYR A 123 -17.39 27.25 -22.48
CA TYR A 123 -17.36 28.64 -22.07
C TYR A 123 -16.75 29.48 -23.19
N ASP A 124 -17.19 30.73 -23.27
CA ASP A 124 -16.62 31.69 -24.20
C ASP A 124 -15.38 32.33 -23.56
N PHE A 125 -14.30 32.39 -24.31
CA PHE A 125 -13.12 33.12 -23.91
C PHE A 125 -12.54 33.92 -25.10
N THR A 126 -11.91 35.03 -24.79
CA THR A 126 -11.29 35.90 -25.80
C THR A 126 -9.78 35.75 -25.69
N GLU A 127 -9.17 35.33 -26.78
CA GLU A 127 -7.72 35.33 -26.93
C GLU A 127 -7.37 36.32 -28.06
N GLY A 128 -6.79 37.45 -27.71
CA GLY A 128 -6.60 38.54 -28.64
C GLY A 128 -7.94 39.19 -29.03
N SER A 129 -8.18 39.33 -30.31
CA SER A 129 -9.42 39.92 -30.88
C SER A 129 -10.42 38.91 -31.39
N THR A 130 -10.22 37.62 -31.12
CA THR A 130 -11.06 36.52 -31.63
C THR A 130 -11.75 35.81 -30.50
N GLU A 131 -13.09 35.76 -30.52
CA GLU A 131 -13.86 34.91 -29.61
C GLU A 131 -13.60 33.46 -29.97
N LYS A 132 -13.32 32.66 -28.90
CA LYS A 132 -13.07 31.24 -29.02
C LYS A 132 -13.95 30.52 -28.01
N ILE A 133 -14.35 29.31 -28.34
CA ILE A 133 -15.06 28.42 -27.43
C ILE A 133 -14.05 27.57 -26.68
N GLY A 134 -14.03 27.73 -25.37
CA GLY A 134 -13.27 26.89 -24.48
C GLY A 134 -14.11 25.75 -23.92
N TYR A 135 -13.47 24.70 -23.46
CA TYR A 135 -14.11 23.53 -22.85
C TYR A 135 -13.48 23.27 -21.50
N LYS A 136 -14.33 22.90 -20.55
CA LYS A 136 -13.90 22.45 -19.22
C LYS A 136 -14.42 21.06 -18.96
N ALA A 137 -13.59 20.21 -18.46
CA ALA A 137 -13.96 18.88 -17.99
C ALA A 137 -13.42 18.65 -16.60
N LEU A 138 -14.23 18.07 -15.74
CA LEU A 138 -13.79 17.53 -14.46
C LEU A 138 -13.27 16.11 -14.70
N ILE A 139 -12.02 15.86 -14.38
CA ILE A 139 -11.40 14.55 -14.43
C ILE A 139 -11.29 14.03 -13.00
N GLU A 140 -11.83 12.85 -12.77
CA GLU A 140 -11.73 12.16 -11.49
C GLU A 140 -10.81 10.95 -11.63
N CYS A 141 -9.90 10.78 -10.68
CA CYS A 141 -9.12 9.58 -10.52
C CYS A 141 -9.65 8.82 -9.31
N LEU A 142 -10.24 7.67 -9.54
CA LEU A 142 -10.83 6.82 -8.51
C LEU A 142 -9.95 5.59 -8.28
N PRO A 143 -8.99 5.64 -7.35
CA PRO A 143 -8.22 4.47 -6.97
C PRO A 143 -9.12 3.48 -6.24
N SER A 144 -9.12 2.23 -6.65
CA SER A 144 -9.97 1.17 -6.09
C SER A 144 -9.65 0.81 -4.62
N TRP A 145 -8.58 1.36 -4.05
CA TRP A 145 -7.98 0.95 -2.78
C TRP A 145 -7.45 2.12 -1.96
N ALA A 146 -7.96 3.29 -2.09
CA ALA A 146 -7.44 4.47 -1.42
C ALA A 146 -7.39 4.32 0.11
N ASP A 147 -6.18 4.16 0.65
CA ASP A 147 -5.90 4.35 2.06
C ASP A 147 -5.24 5.73 2.25
N TYR A 148 -6.01 6.69 2.71
CA TYR A 148 -5.64 8.11 2.79
C TYR A 148 -4.83 8.45 4.04
N ARG A 149 -3.78 7.71 4.32
CA ARG A 149 -2.91 7.97 5.46
C ARG A 149 -1.62 8.67 5.03
N ASN A 150 -1.07 9.49 5.91
CA ASN A 150 0.24 10.12 5.74
C ASN A 150 0.39 10.98 4.47
N GLY A 151 -0.68 11.62 4.00
CA GLY A 151 -0.65 12.48 2.82
C GLY A 151 -0.60 11.75 1.49
N TYR A 152 -0.86 10.43 1.47
CA TYR A 152 -0.97 9.63 0.26
C TYR A 152 -2.40 9.08 0.08
N PRO A 153 -2.80 8.74 -1.16
CA PRO A 153 -2.08 8.96 -2.41
C PRO A 153 -2.03 10.44 -2.82
N GLN A 154 -0.96 10.83 -3.49
CA GLN A 154 -0.84 12.12 -4.18
C GLN A 154 -0.96 11.88 -5.67
N ILE A 155 -1.58 12.80 -6.40
CA ILE A 155 -1.78 12.68 -7.84
C ILE A 155 -1.15 13.86 -8.55
N GLU A 156 -0.24 13.57 -9.48
CA GLU A 156 0.30 14.54 -10.41
C GLU A 156 -0.45 14.42 -11.74
N TRP A 157 -1.04 15.51 -12.18
CA TRP A 157 -1.82 15.57 -13.40
C TRP A 157 -1.02 16.21 -14.54
N SER A 158 -1.13 15.66 -15.72
CA SER A 158 -0.52 16.24 -16.93
C SER A 158 -1.34 15.93 -18.18
N VAL A 159 -1.22 16.78 -19.17
CA VAL A 159 -1.69 16.50 -20.54
C VAL A 159 -0.55 15.83 -21.29
N VAL A 160 -0.87 14.76 -22.02
CA VAL A 160 0.11 14.00 -22.82
C VAL A 160 0.09 14.54 -24.25
N ASP A 161 1.25 14.59 -24.86
CA ASP A 161 1.51 15.03 -26.23
C ASP A 161 1.68 16.56 -26.41
N ASP A 162 2.00 16.99 -27.64
CA ASP A 162 2.34 18.36 -28.04
C ASP A 162 1.20 19.40 -27.89
N TYR A 163 0.06 18.99 -27.41
CA TYR A 163 -1.10 19.86 -27.15
C TYR A 163 -1.00 20.69 -25.87
N ALA A 164 0.11 20.57 -25.12
CA ALA A 164 0.31 21.26 -23.84
C ALA A 164 0.16 22.79 -23.89
N ASN A 165 0.26 23.40 -25.07
CA ASN A 165 0.12 24.85 -25.21
C ASN A 165 -1.34 25.34 -25.29
N ASN A 166 -2.28 24.43 -25.58
CA ASN A 166 -3.72 24.74 -25.72
C ASN A 166 -4.57 24.18 -24.61
N TYR A 167 -3.98 23.39 -23.73
CA TYR A 167 -4.68 22.70 -22.65
C TYR A 167 -3.98 22.93 -21.32
N LYS A 168 -4.76 23.19 -20.30
CA LYS A 168 -4.28 23.32 -18.94
C LYS A 168 -5.01 22.33 -18.07
N ILE A 169 -4.27 21.53 -17.30
CA ILE A 169 -4.85 20.69 -16.27
C ILE A 169 -4.41 21.18 -14.90
N THR A 170 -5.36 21.33 -13.99
CA THR A 170 -5.13 21.84 -12.64
C THR A 170 -5.74 20.87 -11.64
N GLY A 171 -4.91 20.28 -10.80
CA GLY A 171 -5.40 19.46 -9.68
C GLY A 171 -6.26 20.27 -8.71
N LEU A 172 -7.39 19.71 -8.33
CA LEU A 172 -8.29 20.28 -7.34
C LEU A 172 -8.08 19.58 -6.00
N THR A 173 -7.95 20.37 -4.94
CA THR A 173 -7.78 19.85 -3.59
C THR A 173 -9.14 19.92 -2.87
N ASP A 174 -9.60 18.79 -2.35
CA ASP A 174 -10.82 18.73 -1.55
C ASP A 174 -10.62 19.25 -0.12
N SER A 175 -11.69 19.25 0.69
CA SER A 175 -11.65 19.70 2.08
C SER A 175 -10.72 18.88 2.97
N ASP A 176 -10.38 17.66 2.56
CA ASP A 176 -9.49 16.75 3.28
C ASP A 176 -8.03 16.82 2.77
N GLY A 177 -7.75 17.76 1.86
CA GLY A 177 -6.42 17.93 1.28
C GLY A 177 -6.07 16.92 0.17
N ARG A 178 -7.06 16.23 -0.41
CA ARG A 178 -6.86 15.20 -1.44
C ARG A 178 -6.97 15.81 -2.83
N GLN A 179 -6.26 15.23 -3.78
CA GLN A 179 -6.22 15.72 -5.17
C GLN A 179 -6.74 14.65 -6.16
N PHE A 180 -7.91 14.07 -5.88
CA PHE A 180 -8.51 13.06 -6.78
C PHE A 180 -9.17 13.64 -8.02
N GLN A 181 -9.32 14.92 -8.06
CA GLN A 181 -9.97 15.62 -9.15
C GLN A 181 -9.01 16.62 -9.78
N ALA A 182 -9.18 16.85 -11.06
CA ALA A 182 -8.53 17.92 -11.79
C ALA A 182 -9.49 18.58 -12.76
N GLU A 183 -9.38 19.87 -12.93
CA GLU A 183 -10.04 20.61 -13.99
C GLU A 183 -9.14 20.65 -15.23
N LEU A 184 -9.64 20.14 -16.34
CA LEU A 184 -9.04 20.28 -17.65
C LEU A 184 -9.70 21.47 -18.36
N GLU A 185 -8.92 22.47 -18.68
CA GLU A 185 -9.32 23.58 -19.53
C GLU A 185 -8.66 23.44 -20.89
N CYS A 186 -9.42 23.62 -21.94
CA CYS A 186 -8.86 23.71 -23.25
C CYS A 186 -9.30 25.01 -23.93
N GLY A 187 -8.35 25.70 -24.45
CA GLY A 187 -8.55 26.88 -25.28
C GLY A 187 -8.92 26.56 -26.68
N ASN A 188 -8.74 26.74 -27.69
CA ASN A 188 -9.14 26.48 -29.06
C ASN A 188 -9.09 24.99 -29.41
N MET A 189 -10.22 24.31 -29.44
CA MET A 189 -10.26 22.92 -29.89
C MET A 189 -10.24 22.79 -31.40
N THR A 190 -9.12 22.32 -31.93
CA THR A 190 -9.05 21.77 -33.30
C THR A 190 -9.09 20.23 -33.26
N ASP A 191 -8.90 19.64 -32.07
CA ASP A 191 -8.74 18.19 -31.90
C ASP A 191 -9.90 17.60 -31.09
N THR A 192 -10.27 16.38 -31.46
CA THR A 192 -11.40 15.67 -30.84
C THR A 192 -11.00 14.80 -29.66
N VAL A 193 -9.73 14.61 -29.39
CA VAL A 193 -9.22 13.73 -28.33
C VAL A 193 -8.06 14.40 -27.60
N VAL A 194 -8.21 14.58 -26.29
CA VAL A 194 -7.14 15.02 -25.39
C VAL A 194 -6.79 13.85 -24.47
N ARG A 195 -5.49 13.56 -24.37
CA ARG A 195 -5.01 12.53 -23.45
C ARG A 195 -4.51 13.16 -22.17
N VAL A 196 -5.06 12.70 -21.06
CA VAL A 196 -4.67 13.11 -19.71
C VAL A 196 -3.96 11.95 -19.03
N ARG A 197 -2.90 12.29 -18.31
CA ARG A 197 -2.15 11.34 -17.50
C ARG A 197 -2.28 11.71 -16.02
N ALA A 198 -2.55 10.72 -15.19
CA ALA A 198 -2.44 10.81 -13.75
C ALA A 198 -1.28 9.93 -13.27
N VAL A 199 -0.33 10.50 -12.55
CA VAL A 199 0.69 9.76 -11.82
C VAL A 199 0.30 9.74 -10.36
N ILE A 200 -0.06 8.55 -9.86
CA ILE A 200 -0.58 8.35 -8.52
C ILE A 200 0.57 7.83 -7.66
N ALA A 201 1.06 8.66 -6.76
CA ALA A 201 2.04 8.26 -5.77
C ALA A 201 1.32 7.62 -4.58
N LEU A 202 1.69 6.39 -4.25
CA LEU A 202 1.15 5.60 -3.13
C LEU A 202 2.02 5.73 -1.89
N SER A 203 3.29 5.99 -2.13
CA SER A 203 4.32 6.34 -1.15
C SER A 203 5.39 7.15 -1.87
N ALA A 204 6.46 7.53 -1.16
CA ALA A 204 7.61 8.19 -1.78
C ALA A 204 8.22 7.37 -2.92
N ASP A 205 8.17 6.05 -2.83
CA ASP A 205 8.89 5.14 -3.72
C ASP A 205 7.99 4.42 -4.75
N ILE A 206 6.66 4.55 -4.64
CA ILE A 206 5.71 3.78 -5.45
C ILE A 206 4.78 4.71 -6.19
N LYS A 207 4.84 4.65 -7.51
CA LYS A 207 3.98 5.42 -8.41
C LYS A 207 3.32 4.51 -9.45
N ILE A 208 2.06 4.73 -9.72
CA ILE A 208 1.35 4.13 -10.86
C ILE A 208 0.91 5.22 -11.82
N THR A 209 0.90 4.92 -13.12
CA THR A 209 0.50 5.87 -14.17
C THR A 209 -0.78 5.36 -14.85
N ARG A 210 -1.72 6.27 -15.07
CA ARG A 210 -2.96 6.05 -15.84
C ARG A 210 -3.14 7.16 -16.87
#